data_443c08fe5ace077e44db28836192e1cf
#
_entry.id   443c08fe5ace077e44db28836192e1cf
#
_cell.length_a   1.000
_cell.length_b   1.000
_cell.length_c   1.000
_cell.angle_alpha   90.00
_cell.angle_beta   90.00
_cell.angle_gamma   90.00
#
_symmetry.space_group_name_H-M   'P 1'
#
loop_
_entity.id
_entity.type
_entity.pdbx_description
1 polymer ?
#
loop_
_entity_poly.entity_id
_entity_poly.type
_entity_poly.pdbx_seq_one_letter_code
_entity_poly.pdbx_strand_id
1 'polypeptide(L)'
;MPRPDASLVWLGLCEAGGVAAFEELVSEALNAPFSGWDFSWLAARSSAGPLPWSYRREVAHRAASACTMLDMGTGGGERLSRLSPRARLTVATEAWPPNVGVAAARLRPLGIAVVQDEGAPDNTAQGGDDRGRLPFGDGVFALVANRHEAFRAAEVRRVLAPGGTFITQQLDTHSYDGLCRLAGLDIPPQPDSWLPLARQQVEDAGLAVETAVGGEQRLEFHDVAAVVYYLRVIGDAIPHYSLDACAARLRAAHEAPQLWPVPIQMRNFLLIATKPR
;
A
#
# COMPACT_ATOMS: atom_id res chain seq x y z
N MET A 1 12.35 15.81 -6.08
CA MET A 1 13.74 15.79 -6.58
C MET A 1 13.84 14.75 -7.68
N PRO A 2 14.47 15.01 -8.82
CA PRO A 2 14.66 13.98 -9.85
C PRO A 2 15.59 12.89 -9.30
N ARG A 3 15.22 11.63 -9.49
CA ARG A 3 16.02 10.46 -9.08
C ARG A 3 17.33 10.46 -9.86
N PRO A 4 18.48 10.13 -9.24
CA PRO A 4 19.72 9.94 -10.00
C PRO A 4 19.59 8.76 -10.95
N ASP A 5 20.14 8.93 -12.13
CA ASP A 5 20.19 7.96 -13.22
C ASP A 5 21.03 6.75 -12.80
N ALA A 6 20.37 5.62 -12.56
CA ALA A 6 20.99 4.36 -12.14
C ALA A 6 21.69 3.60 -13.30
N SER A 7 21.90 4.27 -14.44
CA SER A 7 22.24 3.61 -15.71
C SER A 7 23.73 3.35 -15.97
N LEU A 8 24.68 3.67 -15.07
CA LEU A 8 26.09 3.76 -15.48
C LEU A 8 27.13 2.91 -14.75
N VAL A 9 26.78 1.96 -13.89
CA VAL A 9 27.81 1.18 -13.15
C VAL A 9 27.91 -0.31 -13.52
N TRP A 10 27.03 -0.84 -14.37
CA TRP A 10 26.88 -2.30 -14.59
C TRP A 10 27.61 -2.89 -15.82
N LEU A 11 28.48 -2.15 -16.49
CA LEU A 11 29.23 -2.64 -17.66
C LEU A 11 30.63 -3.11 -17.27
N GLY A 12 30.73 -4.32 -16.79
CA GLY A 12 32.03 -4.98 -16.66
C GLY A 12 32.03 -6.19 -15.76
N LEU A 13 31.67 -7.34 -16.29
CA LEU A 13 32.17 -8.69 -15.98
C LEU A 13 31.28 -9.72 -16.72
N CYS A 14 31.60 -10.00 -17.98
CA CYS A 14 31.04 -11.15 -18.69
C CYS A 14 31.95 -12.33 -18.46
N GLU A 15 31.46 -13.34 -17.71
CA GLU A 15 31.76 -14.77 -17.97
C GLU A 15 31.02 -15.64 -16.94
N ALA A 16 30.00 -16.32 -17.40
CA ALA A 16 29.35 -17.56 -17.00
C ALA A 16 27.83 -17.41 -17.11
N GLY A 17 27.13 -18.33 -17.78
CA GLY A 17 25.71 -18.24 -18.13
C GLY A 17 24.73 -17.91 -17.00
N GLY A 18 25.09 -18.07 -15.70
CA GLY A 18 24.27 -17.64 -14.57
C GLY A 18 24.35 -16.14 -14.26
N VAL A 19 25.46 -15.50 -14.50
CA VAL A 19 25.69 -14.07 -14.22
C VAL A 19 24.92 -13.21 -15.24
N ALA A 20 24.97 -13.58 -16.51
CA ALA A 20 24.21 -12.89 -17.55
C ALA A 20 22.69 -12.96 -17.32
N ALA A 21 22.18 -14.11 -16.89
CA ALA A 21 20.76 -14.28 -16.56
C ALA A 21 20.30 -13.43 -15.37
N PHE A 22 21.14 -13.24 -14.35
CA PHE A 22 20.84 -12.36 -13.22
C PHE A 22 20.72 -10.89 -13.66
N GLU A 23 21.73 -10.39 -14.41
CA GLU A 23 21.74 -8.99 -14.89
C GLU A 23 20.56 -8.71 -15.85
N GLU A 24 20.21 -9.67 -16.69
CA GLU A 24 19.04 -9.57 -17.57
C GLU A 24 17.75 -9.45 -16.76
N LEU A 25 17.55 -10.28 -15.74
CA LEU A 25 16.38 -10.25 -14.87
C LEU A 25 16.30 -8.96 -14.06
N VAL A 26 17.42 -8.48 -13.53
CA VAL A 26 17.49 -7.19 -12.83
C VAL A 26 17.15 -6.04 -13.78
N SER A 27 17.76 -6.02 -14.99
CA SER A 27 17.49 -5.00 -16.01
C SER A 27 16.01 -5.01 -16.43
N GLU A 28 15.42 -6.19 -16.65
CA GLU A 28 14.00 -6.34 -16.95
C GLU A 28 13.12 -5.72 -15.84
N ALA A 29 13.39 -6.05 -14.57
CA ALA A 29 12.65 -5.55 -13.43
C ALA A 29 12.76 -4.03 -13.25
N LEU A 30 13.95 -3.47 -13.50
CA LEU A 30 14.19 -2.03 -13.38
C LEU A 30 13.51 -1.24 -14.50
N ASN A 31 13.40 -1.81 -15.71
CA ASN A 31 12.75 -1.19 -16.86
C ASN A 31 11.24 -1.52 -16.96
N ALA A 32 10.74 -2.41 -16.13
CA ALA A 32 9.34 -2.78 -16.15
C ALA A 32 8.43 -1.57 -15.85
N PRO A 33 7.30 -1.42 -16.55
CA PRO A 33 6.42 -0.28 -16.35
C PRO A 33 5.78 -0.31 -14.98
N PHE A 34 5.67 0.86 -14.34
CA PHE A 34 4.90 1.05 -13.12
C PHE A 34 4.19 2.40 -13.18
N SER A 35 2.89 2.39 -12.98
CA SER A 35 2.03 3.58 -12.99
C SER A 35 0.84 3.37 -12.06
N GLY A 36 0.47 4.39 -11.32
CA GLY A 36 -0.53 4.24 -10.28
C GLY A 36 -0.01 3.34 -9.16
N TRP A 37 -0.81 2.34 -8.79
CA TRP A 37 -0.44 1.28 -7.85
C TRP A 37 -0.69 -0.08 -8.50
N ASP A 38 -0.26 -0.20 -9.78
CA ASP A 38 -0.49 -1.38 -10.61
C ASP A 38 0.69 -2.34 -10.57
N PHE A 39 0.52 -3.45 -9.86
CA PHE A 39 1.46 -4.55 -9.76
C PHE A 39 1.21 -5.67 -10.78
N SER A 40 0.48 -5.41 -11.85
CA SER A 40 0.11 -6.44 -12.84
C SER A 40 1.32 -7.12 -13.48
N TRP A 41 2.46 -6.44 -13.57
CA TRP A 41 3.71 -7.05 -14.05
C TRP A 41 4.15 -8.26 -13.21
N LEU A 42 3.78 -8.29 -11.92
CA LEU A 42 4.06 -9.42 -11.03
C LEU A 42 3.10 -10.61 -11.22
N ALA A 43 2.03 -10.50 -11.99
CA ALA A 43 0.97 -11.51 -12.03
C ALA A 43 1.45 -12.93 -12.42
N ALA A 44 2.47 -13.03 -13.28
CA ALA A 44 3.08 -14.30 -13.66
C ALA A 44 4.32 -14.67 -12.80
N ARG A 45 4.79 -13.74 -11.95
CA ARG A 45 6.06 -13.86 -11.21
C ARG A 45 5.88 -13.88 -9.69
N SER A 46 4.64 -13.78 -9.24
CA SER A 46 4.31 -13.87 -7.81
C SER A 46 2.92 -14.45 -7.62
N SER A 47 2.69 -15.00 -6.45
CA SER A 47 1.37 -15.43 -6.01
C SER A 47 1.10 -14.91 -4.59
N ALA A 48 -0.17 -14.68 -4.28
CA ALA A 48 -0.57 -14.19 -2.96
C ALA A 48 -1.74 -15.04 -2.43
N GLY A 49 -1.57 -15.57 -1.23
CA GLY A 49 -2.63 -16.21 -0.49
C GLY A 49 -3.71 -15.21 -0.05
N PRO A 50 -4.88 -15.67 0.40
CA PRO A 50 -5.93 -14.80 0.91
C PRO A 50 -5.59 -14.28 2.31
N LEU A 51 -6.13 -13.10 2.65
CA LEU A 51 -6.30 -12.67 4.04
C LEU A 51 -7.56 -13.31 4.64
N PRO A 52 -7.69 -13.39 5.99
CA PRO A 52 -8.90 -13.89 6.66
C PRO A 52 -10.16 -13.08 6.36
N TRP A 53 -10.03 -11.91 5.77
CA TRP A 53 -11.12 -11.03 5.34
C TRP A 53 -10.97 -10.61 3.89
N SER A 54 -12.00 -9.99 3.35
CA SER A 54 -11.95 -9.32 2.05
C SER A 54 -12.29 -7.85 2.19
N TYR A 55 -11.26 -6.98 2.23
CA TYR A 55 -11.44 -5.52 2.27
C TYR A 55 -12.45 -5.04 1.21
N ARG A 56 -12.34 -5.54 -0.02
CA ARG A 56 -13.26 -5.18 -1.11
C ARG A 56 -14.72 -5.52 -0.78
N ARG A 57 -14.98 -6.68 -0.17
CA ARG A 57 -16.35 -7.09 0.22
C ARG A 57 -16.87 -6.23 1.36
N GLU A 58 -16.03 -5.91 2.35
CA GLU A 58 -16.41 -5.04 3.47
C GLU A 58 -16.78 -3.63 2.99
N VAL A 59 -15.97 -3.04 2.10
CA VAL A 59 -16.26 -1.74 1.52
C VAL A 59 -17.52 -1.80 0.64
N ALA A 60 -17.63 -2.77 -0.27
CA ALA A 60 -18.79 -2.92 -1.16
C ALA A 60 -20.09 -3.10 -0.39
N HIS A 61 -20.10 -3.90 0.68
CA HIS A 61 -21.28 -4.13 1.53
C HIS A 61 -21.81 -2.82 2.10
N ARG A 62 -20.93 -1.97 2.64
CA ARG A 62 -21.31 -0.68 3.24
C ARG A 62 -21.61 0.38 2.19
N ALA A 63 -20.89 0.36 1.08
CA ALA A 63 -21.13 1.28 -0.05
C ALA A 63 -22.50 1.08 -0.70
N ALA A 64 -23.07 -0.12 -0.62
CA ALA A 64 -24.40 -0.42 -1.17
C ALA A 64 -25.51 0.45 -0.56
N SER A 65 -25.39 0.84 0.71
CA SER A 65 -26.37 1.67 1.42
C SER A 65 -25.89 3.11 1.66
N ALA A 66 -24.62 3.42 1.37
CA ALA A 66 -24.06 4.74 1.57
C ALA A 66 -24.46 5.70 0.44
N CYS A 67 -24.89 6.90 0.79
CA CYS A 67 -25.12 7.97 -0.20
C CYS A 67 -23.81 8.58 -0.69
N THR A 68 -22.83 8.71 0.19
CA THR A 68 -21.56 9.39 -0.05
C THR A 68 -20.38 8.52 0.43
N MET A 69 -19.31 8.50 -0.34
CA MET A 69 -18.10 7.73 -0.02
C MET A 69 -16.84 8.52 -0.36
N LEU A 70 -15.85 8.45 0.52
CA LEU A 70 -14.49 8.86 0.27
C LEU A 70 -13.58 7.61 0.21
N ASP A 71 -12.74 7.54 -0.82
CA ASP A 71 -11.63 6.58 -0.92
C ASP A 71 -10.32 7.34 -0.71
N MET A 72 -9.66 7.13 0.43
CA MET A 72 -8.41 7.83 0.78
C MET A 72 -7.20 7.08 0.23
N GLY A 73 -6.30 7.82 -0.44
CA GLY A 73 -5.09 7.24 -1.01
C GLY A 73 -5.40 6.22 -2.12
N THR A 74 -6.11 6.66 -3.17
CA THR A 74 -6.66 5.75 -4.18
C THR A 74 -5.59 5.12 -5.09
N GLY A 75 -4.32 5.61 -5.04
CA GLY A 75 -3.28 5.21 -5.97
C GLY A 75 -3.63 5.65 -7.39
N GLY A 76 -3.51 4.75 -8.34
CA GLY A 76 -3.99 5.00 -9.71
C GLY A 76 -5.48 4.70 -9.92
N GLY A 77 -6.27 4.48 -8.85
CA GLY A 77 -7.70 4.19 -8.92
C GLY A 77 -8.03 2.74 -9.31
N GLU A 78 -7.07 1.82 -9.33
CA GLU A 78 -7.24 0.44 -9.82
C GLU A 78 -8.29 -0.33 -9.03
N ARG A 79 -8.31 -0.16 -7.72
CA ARG A 79 -9.25 -0.87 -6.83
C ARG A 79 -10.62 -0.23 -6.84
N LEU A 80 -10.66 1.10 -6.75
CA LEU A 80 -11.91 1.86 -6.71
C LEU A 80 -12.69 1.70 -8.04
N SER A 81 -12.00 1.68 -9.18
CA SER A 81 -12.65 1.46 -10.48
C SER A 81 -13.37 0.11 -10.58
N ARG A 82 -12.90 -0.91 -9.86
CA ARG A 82 -13.48 -2.27 -9.83
C ARG A 82 -14.43 -2.49 -8.66
N LEU A 83 -14.65 -1.49 -7.81
CA LEU A 83 -15.57 -1.60 -6.68
C LEU A 83 -17.01 -1.57 -7.19
N SER A 84 -17.81 -2.56 -6.80
CA SER A 84 -19.25 -2.64 -7.10
C SER A 84 -19.93 -3.42 -5.98
N PRO A 85 -21.04 -2.91 -5.41
CA PRO A 85 -21.61 -1.57 -5.64
C PRO A 85 -20.73 -0.45 -5.09
N ARG A 86 -20.96 0.79 -5.53
CA ARG A 86 -20.37 2.03 -5.00
C ARG A 86 -21.46 2.97 -4.50
N ALA A 87 -21.11 3.85 -3.58
CA ALA A 87 -22.00 4.95 -3.19
C ALA A 87 -22.29 5.85 -4.41
N ARG A 88 -23.48 6.44 -4.44
CA ARG A 88 -23.92 7.29 -5.56
C ARG A 88 -22.97 8.47 -5.79
N LEU A 89 -22.50 9.10 -4.72
CA LEU A 89 -21.48 10.14 -4.76
C LEU A 89 -20.19 9.55 -4.15
N THR A 90 -19.21 9.31 -4.99
CA THR A 90 -17.89 8.81 -4.57
C THR A 90 -16.82 9.83 -4.97
N VAL A 91 -15.92 10.13 -4.06
CA VAL A 91 -14.75 10.98 -4.26
C VAL A 91 -13.50 10.20 -3.80
N ALA A 92 -12.38 10.44 -4.45
CA ALA A 92 -11.09 9.86 -4.07
C ALA A 92 -10.08 10.96 -3.73
N THR A 93 -9.15 10.69 -2.80
CA THR A 93 -7.93 11.49 -2.63
C THR A 93 -6.71 10.71 -3.10
N GLU A 94 -5.67 11.44 -3.49
CA GLU A 94 -4.36 10.89 -3.83
C GLU A 94 -3.28 11.90 -3.50
N ALA A 95 -2.25 11.46 -2.75
CA ALA A 95 -1.18 12.33 -2.30
C ALA A 95 -0.05 12.47 -3.34
N TRP A 96 0.26 11.39 -4.05
CA TRP A 96 1.39 11.35 -4.98
C TRP A 96 1.04 12.02 -6.33
N PRO A 97 1.61 13.22 -6.66
CA PRO A 97 1.19 13.97 -7.84
C PRO A 97 1.18 13.18 -9.16
N PRO A 98 2.15 12.29 -9.45
CA PRO A 98 2.11 11.47 -10.66
C PRO A 98 0.88 10.54 -10.75
N ASN A 99 0.36 10.06 -9.61
CA ASN A 99 -0.80 9.18 -9.56
C ASN A 99 -2.11 9.94 -9.73
N VAL A 100 -2.18 11.22 -9.35
CA VAL A 100 -3.41 12.03 -9.44
C VAL A 100 -3.96 12.03 -10.87
N GLY A 101 -3.11 12.26 -11.86
CA GLY A 101 -3.49 12.25 -13.28
C GLY A 101 -3.96 10.87 -13.75
N VAL A 102 -3.28 9.80 -13.32
CA VAL A 102 -3.62 8.41 -13.63
C VAL A 102 -4.98 8.03 -13.03
N ALA A 103 -5.18 8.33 -11.76
CA ALA A 103 -6.44 8.09 -11.06
C ALA A 103 -7.59 8.89 -11.69
N ALA A 104 -7.38 10.17 -11.95
CA ALA A 104 -8.39 11.04 -12.57
C ALA A 104 -8.80 10.52 -13.96
N ALA A 105 -7.86 10.11 -14.80
CA ALA A 105 -8.16 9.53 -16.11
C ALA A 105 -8.98 8.24 -16.01
N ARG A 106 -8.66 7.36 -15.04
CA ARG A 106 -9.35 6.09 -14.81
C ARG A 106 -10.74 6.25 -14.19
N LEU A 107 -10.89 7.20 -13.26
CA LEU A 107 -12.08 7.31 -12.42
C LEU A 107 -13.13 8.28 -12.97
N ARG A 108 -12.72 9.29 -13.77
CA ARG A 108 -13.64 10.25 -14.39
C ARG A 108 -14.77 9.61 -15.23
N PRO A 109 -14.52 8.56 -16.04
CA PRO A 109 -15.61 7.90 -16.79
C PRO A 109 -16.67 7.24 -15.88
N LEU A 110 -16.31 7.00 -14.61
CA LEU A 110 -17.20 6.43 -13.59
C LEU A 110 -17.90 7.50 -12.75
N GLY A 111 -17.73 8.79 -13.08
CA GLY A 111 -18.29 9.91 -12.33
C GLY A 111 -17.62 10.17 -10.98
N ILE A 112 -16.41 9.69 -10.78
CA ILE A 112 -15.65 9.83 -9.53
C ILE A 112 -14.61 10.95 -9.71
N ALA A 113 -14.67 11.97 -8.84
CA ALA A 113 -13.67 13.02 -8.77
C ALA A 113 -12.45 12.56 -7.97
N VAL A 114 -11.26 12.99 -8.40
CA VAL A 114 -10.01 12.80 -7.66
C VAL A 114 -9.53 14.17 -7.19
N VAL A 115 -9.25 14.28 -5.90
CA VAL A 115 -8.73 15.48 -5.23
C VAL A 115 -7.28 15.18 -4.83
N GLN A 116 -6.35 16.05 -5.22
CA GLN A 116 -4.99 15.97 -4.71
C GLN A 116 -4.99 16.44 -3.26
N ASP A 117 -4.46 15.61 -2.37
CA ASP A 117 -4.36 15.88 -0.94
C ASP A 117 -3.06 15.26 -0.42
N GLU A 118 -2.28 16.02 0.32
CA GLU A 118 -0.97 15.54 0.81
C GLU A 118 -1.07 14.37 1.79
N GLY A 119 -2.27 14.10 2.32
CA GLY A 119 -2.52 13.05 3.28
C GLY A 119 -1.91 13.32 4.66
N ALA A 120 -2.01 12.35 5.55
CA ALA A 120 -1.30 12.37 6.82
C ALA A 120 0.16 11.96 6.61
N PRO A 121 1.13 12.53 7.34
CA PRO A 121 2.55 12.20 7.17
C PRO A 121 2.87 10.74 7.54
N ASP A 122 2.20 10.24 8.57
CA ASP A 122 2.26 8.86 9.03
C ASP A 122 1.07 8.55 9.97
N ASN A 123 0.90 7.27 10.34
CA ASN A 123 -0.16 6.83 11.24
C ASN A 123 0.14 7.08 12.73
N THR A 124 1.30 7.58 13.08
CA THR A 124 1.71 7.86 14.47
C THR A 124 1.65 9.34 14.82
N ALA A 125 1.58 10.22 13.82
CA ALA A 125 1.54 11.66 14.01
C ALA A 125 0.24 12.09 14.70
N GLN A 126 0.31 12.26 16.00
CA GLN A 126 -0.75 12.75 16.88
C GLN A 126 -0.48 14.22 17.20
N GLY A 127 -0.68 15.16 16.36
CA GLY A 127 -0.38 16.46 16.89
C GLY A 127 -0.58 17.66 15.96
N GLY A 128 -1.02 18.69 16.49
CA GLY A 128 -0.95 20.13 16.41
C GLY A 128 -0.68 20.85 15.08
N ASP A 129 -0.36 20.19 14.02
CA ASP A 129 -0.22 20.79 12.70
C ASP A 129 -1.38 20.41 11.77
N ASP A 130 -1.61 21.22 10.73
CA ASP A 130 -2.69 20.99 9.77
C ASP A 130 -2.39 19.91 8.74
N ARG A 131 -1.25 19.24 8.82
CA ARG A 131 -0.90 18.13 7.90
C ARG A 131 -1.87 16.96 8.10
N GLY A 132 -2.37 16.43 6.99
CA GLY A 132 -3.38 15.39 7.00
C GLY A 132 -4.81 15.88 7.26
N ARG A 133 -5.06 17.20 7.19
CA ARG A 133 -6.41 17.74 7.15
C ARG A 133 -7.02 17.49 5.79
N LEU A 134 -8.13 16.76 5.78
CA LEU A 134 -8.85 16.46 4.55
C LEU A 134 -9.59 17.70 4.00
N PRO A 135 -9.55 17.95 2.68
CA PRO A 135 -10.13 19.15 2.05
C PRO A 135 -11.66 19.07 1.90
N PHE A 136 -12.34 18.51 2.87
CA PHE A 136 -13.80 18.33 2.88
C PHE A 136 -14.42 18.93 4.14
N GLY A 137 -15.71 19.29 4.04
CA GLY A 137 -16.51 19.75 5.17
C GLY A 137 -16.79 18.67 6.21
N ASP A 138 -17.31 19.08 7.36
CA ASP A 138 -17.68 18.19 8.44
C ASP A 138 -18.91 17.35 8.07
N GLY A 139 -18.91 16.08 8.41
CA GLY A 139 -20.07 15.21 8.28
C GLY A 139 -20.51 14.91 6.83
N VAL A 140 -19.62 15.01 5.86
CA VAL A 140 -19.96 14.86 4.44
C VAL A 140 -20.12 13.40 4.03
N PHE A 141 -19.33 12.47 4.61
CA PHE A 141 -19.27 11.10 4.11
C PHE A 141 -19.98 10.10 5.02
N ALA A 142 -20.84 9.27 4.40
CA ALA A 142 -21.42 8.11 5.08
C ALA A 142 -20.43 6.94 5.17
N LEU A 143 -19.44 6.89 4.27
CA LEU A 143 -18.40 5.86 4.25
C LEU A 143 -17.05 6.51 3.91
N VAL A 144 -16.04 6.23 4.72
CA VAL A 144 -14.63 6.53 4.43
C VAL A 144 -13.89 5.21 4.33
N ALA A 145 -13.33 4.91 3.17
CA ALA A 145 -12.50 3.75 2.90
C ALA A 145 -11.04 4.18 2.77
N ASN A 146 -10.13 3.41 3.36
CA ASN A 146 -8.71 3.71 3.37
C ASN A 146 -7.92 2.40 3.25
N ARG A 147 -6.89 2.36 2.41
CA ARG A 147 -6.07 1.17 2.28
C ARG A 147 -4.62 1.51 2.03
N HIS A 148 -3.78 1.18 3.00
CA HIS A 148 -2.33 1.43 2.95
C HIS A 148 -1.96 2.90 2.80
N GLU A 149 -2.84 3.79 3.20
CA GLU A 149 -2.63 5.24 3.28
C GLU A 149 -2.66 5.67 4.74
N ALA A 150 -1.76 6.57 5.13
CA ALA A 150 -1.77 7.14 6.47
C ALA A 150 -3.04 7.98 6.71
N PHE A 151 -3.52 8.02 7.95
CA PHE A 151 -4.72 8.77 8.30
C PHE A 151 -4.63 9.39 9.69
N ARG A 152 -5.33 10.52 9.86
CA ARG A 152 -5.59 11.12 11.18
C ARG A 152 -7.01 10.77 11.61
N ALA A 153 -7.14 10.03 12.70
CA ALA A 153 -8.44 9.57 13.18
C ALA A 153 -9.42 10.74 13.47
N ALA A 154 -8.92 11.86 13.98
CA ALA A 154 -9.72 13.06 14.22
C ALA A 154 -10.31 13.65 12.92
N GLU A 155 -9.53 13.67 11.83
CA GLU A 155 -10.00 14.13 10.51
C GLU A 155 -11.00 13.17 9.88
N VAL A 156 -10.72 11.87 9.96
CA VAL A 156 -11.68 10.84 9.55
C VAL A 156 -13.00 11.03 10.28
N ARG A 157 -12.97 11.19 11.63
CA ARG A 157 -14.18 11.46 12.41
C ARG A 157 -14.86 12.76 12.01
N ARG A 158 -14.10 13.81 11.72
CA ARG A 158 -14.66 15.11 11.33
C ARG A 158 -15.47 15.00 10.03
N VAL A 159 -14.90 14.37 9.00
CA VAL A 159 -15.55 14.26 7.68
C VAL A 159 -16.67 13.21 7.63
N LEU A 160 -16.69 12.25 8.57
CA LEU A 160 -17.77 11.27 8.67
C LEU A 160 -19.08 11.93 9.15
N ALA A 161 -20.17 11.58 8.47
CA ALA A 161 -21.51 11.87 8.94
C ALA A 161 -21.84 11.10 10.23
N PRO A 162 -22.76 11.58 11.09
CA PRO A 162 -23.26 10.78 12.21
C PRO A 162 -23.80 9.43 11.70
N GLY A 163 -23.39 8.33 12.32
CA GLY A 163 -23.67 6.96 11.86
C GLY A 163 -22.82 6.50 10.67
N GLY A 164 -21.89 7.33 10.18
CA GLY A 164 -20.99 6.97 9.08
C GLY A 164 -19.90 5.99 9.53
N THR A 165 -19.36 5.22 8.59
CA THR A 165 -18.39 4.15 8.84
C THR A 165 -17.02 4.50 8.27
N PHE A 166 -15.98 4.22 9.02
CA PHE A 166 -14.58 4.19 8.59
C PHE A 166 -14.12 2.74 8.45
N ILE A 167 -13.47 2.43 7.33
CA ILE A 167 -12.84 1.13 7.09
C ILE A 167 -11.41 1.37 6.66
N THR A 168 -10.45 0.81 7.39
CA THR A 168 -9.05 0.81 6.98
C THR A 168 -8.44 -0.58 6.99
N GLN A 169 -7.63 -0.87 5.96
CA GLN A 169 -6.70 -1.99 5.93
C GLN A 169 -5.29 -1.44 5.80
N GLN A 170 -4.41 -1.87 6.70
CA GLN A 170 -3.02 -1.44 6.72
C GLN A 170 -2.08 -2.64 6.70
N LEU A 171 -0.85 -2.43 6.23
CA LEU A 171 0.25 -3.32 6.57
C LEU A 171 0.55 -3.16 8.07
N ASP A 172 0.79 -4.29 8.73
CA ASP A 172 1.24 -4.30 10.11
C ASP A 172 2.77 -4.37 10.19
N THR A 173 3.33 -4.20 11.36
CA THR A 173 4.75 -4.41 11.64
C THR A 173 5.23 -5.77 11.12
N HIS A 174 6.51 -5.90 10.87
CA HIS A 174 7.16 -7.14 10.41
C HIS A 174 6.72 -7.63 9.01
N SER A 175 5.89 -6.88 8.28
CA SER A 175 5.45 -7.25 6.92
C SER A 175 6.62 -7.34 5.94
N TYR A 176 7.66 -6.54 6.10
CA TYR A 176 8.82 -6.54 5.21
C TYR A 176 10.02 -7.32 5.74
N ASP A 177 9.95 -7.89 6.94
CA ASP A 177 11.08 -8.59 7.57
C ASP A 177 11.64 -9.73 6.71
N GLY A 178 10.75 -10.54 6.11
CA GLY A 178 11.16 -11.62 5.21
C GLY A 178 11.89 -11.09 3.96
N LEU A 179 11.41 -9.99 3.42
CA LEU A 179 12.02 -9.32 2.27
C LEU A 179 13.36 -8.69 2.63
N CYS A 180 13.44 -8.02 3.78
CA CYS A 180 14.70 -7.47 4.30
C CYS A 180 15.75 -8.58 4.51
N ARG A 181 15.36 -9.68 5.14
CA ARG A 181 16.26 -10.85 5.31
C ARG A 181 16.76 -11.42 3.98
N LEU A 182 15.87 -11.57 3.00
CA LEU A 182 16.24 -12.04 1.67
C LEU A 182 17.23 -11.09 0.99
N ALA A 183 16.96 -9.79 1.07
CA ALA A 183 17.77 -8.75 0.45
C ALA A 183 19.03 -8.38 1.26
N GLY A 184 19.18 -8.87 2.48
CA GLY A 184 20.31 -8.56 3.37
C GLY A 184 20.25 -7.15 3.95
N LEU A 185 19.03 -6.61 4.11
CA LEU A 185 18.77 -5.30 4.70
C LEU A 185 18.52 -5.41 6.20
N ASP A 186 18.83 -4.35 6.93
CA ASP A 186 18.56 -4.25 8.36
C ASP A 186 17.04 -4.18 8.62
N ILE A 187 16.64 -4.85 9.71
CA ILE A 187 15.27 -4.79 10.20
C ILE A 187 15.26 -3.86 11.41
N PRO A 188 14.66 -2.65 11.30
CA PRO A 188 14.62 -1.73 12.43
C PRO A 188 13.73 -2.32 13.56
N PRO A 189 14.00 -1.94 14.81
CA PRO A 189 13.11 -2.28 15.93
C PRO A 189 11.69 -1.76 15.66
N GLN A 190 10.70 -2.62 15.88
CA GLN A 190 9.29 -2.32 15.70
C GLN A 190 8.49 -2.89 16.87
N PRO A 191 7.33 -2.32 17.22
CA PRO A 191 6.41 -2.98 18.14
C PRO A 191 5.87 -4.27 17.51
N ASP A 192 5.29 -5.14 18.33
CA ASP A 192 4.73 -6.41 17.84
C ASP A 192 3.60 -6.22 16.83
N SER A 193 2.85 -5.13 16.94
CA SER A 193 1.77 -4.76 16.00
C SER A 193 1.41 -3.27 16.13
N TRP A 194 1.03 -2.64 15.01
CA TRP A 194 0.43 -1.30 14.98
C TRP A 194 -1.07 -1.29 15.27
N LEU A 195 -1.76 -2.43 15.20
CA LEU A 195 -3.20 -2.50 15.38
C LEU A 195 -3.69 -1.94 16.73
N PRO A 196 -3.05 -2.22 17.89
CA PRO A 196 -3.46 -1.64 19.17
C PRO A 196 -3.40 -0.11 19.17
N LEU A 197 -2.35 0.48 18.59
CA LEU A 197 -2.20 1.92 18.47
C LEU A 197 -3.28 2.52 17.56
N ALA A 198 -3.48 1.94 16.37
CA ALA A 198 -4.50 2.40 15.43
C ALA A 198 -5.91 2.34 16.04
N ARG A 199 -6.21 1.28 16.79
CA ARG A 199 -7.46 1.14 17.53
C ARG A 199 -7.61 2.25 18.56
N GLN A 200 -6.60 2.47 19.39
CA GLN A 200 -6.61 3.52 20.43
C GLN A 200 -6.85 4.90 19.82
N GLN A 201 -6.15 5.25 18.73
CA GLN A 201 -6.30 6.54 18.04
C GLN A 201 -7.73 6.77 17.53
N VAL A 202 -8.35 5.72 17.00
CA VAL A 202 -9.72 5.75 16.48
C VAL A 202 -10.73 5.92 17.61
N GLU A 203 -10.53 5.21 18.74
CA GLU A 203 -11.36 5.32 19.94
C GLU A 203 -11.20 6.69 20.62
N ASP A 204 -9.97 7.23 20.73
CA ASP A 204 -9.68 8.55 21.28
C ASP A 204 -10.29 9.68 20.43
N ALA A 205 -10.38 9.48 19.13
CA ALA A 205 -11.10 10.39 18.25
C ALA A 205 -12.64 10.33 18.43
N GLY A 206 -13.16 9.40 19.23
CA GLY A 206 -14.59 9.24 19.49
C GLY A 206 -15.34 8.45 18.44
N LEU A 207 -14.67 7.53 17.74
CA LEU A 207 -15.28 6.53 16.87
C LEU A 207 -15.45 5.21 17.67
N ALA A 208 -16.56 4.52 17.44
CA ALA A 208 -16.81 3.21 18.05
C ALA A 208 -16.23 2.11 17.16
N VAL A 209 -15.26 1.37 17.67
CA VAL A 209 -14.61 0.27 16.92
C VAL A 209 -15.53 -0.95 16.90
N GLU A 210 -15.90 -1.41 15.70
CA GLU A 210 -16.70 -2.62 15.46
C GLU A 210 -15.82 -3.85 15.23
N THR A 211 -14.70 -3.66 14.51
CA THR A 211 -13.76 -4.71 14.12
C THR A 211 -12.34 -4.20 14.24
N ALA A 212 -11.48 -4.99 14.87
CA ALA A 212 -10.04 -4.76 14.91
C ALA A 212 -9.35 -6.14 14.90
N VAL A 213 -8.88 -6.58 13.72
CA VAL A 213 -8.33 -7.93 13.52
C VAL A 213 -7.02 -7.86 12.75
N GLY A 214 -6.01 -8.58 13.24
CA GLY A 214 -4.77 -8.86 12.53
C GLY A 214 -4.92 -10.12 11.67
N GLY A 215 -4.12 -10.20 10.62
CA GLY A 215 -4.07 -11.38 9.77
C GLY A 215 -2.80 -11.41 8.92
N GLU A 216 -2.48 -12.59 8.46
CA GLU A 216 -1.29 -12.85 7.68
C GLU A 216 -1.66 -13.28 6.26
N GLN A 217 -0.85 -12.86 5.31
CA GLN A 217 -0.93 -13.21 3.91
C GLN A 217 0.43 -13.72 3.45
N ARG A 218 0.45 -14.91 2.87
CA ARG A 218 1.65 -15.43 2.21
C ARG A 218 1.76 -14.84 0.82
N LEU A 219 2.84 -14.10 0.58
CA LEU A 219 3.25 -13.63 -0.74
C LEU A 219 4.43 -14.49 -1.20
N GLU A 220 4.39 -15.03 -2.40
CA GLU A 220 5.48 -15.81 -2.96
C GLU A 220 6.03 -15.12 -4.20
N PHE A 221 7.34 -14.95 -4.25
CA PHE A 221 8.06 -14.49 -5.43
C PHE A 221 8.66 -15.69 -6.15
N HIS A 222 8.49 -15.76 -7.47
CA HIS A 222 8.91 -16.92 -8.26
C HIS A 222 10.33 -16.78 -8.80
N ASP A 223 10.84 -15.57 -8.88
CA ASP A 223 12.20 -15.24 -9.35
C ASP A 223 12.74 -13.94 -8.75
N VAL A 224 14.03 -13.68 -8.97
CA VAL A 224 14.71 -12.50 -8.47
C VAL A 224 14.18 -11.21 -9.10
N ALA A 225 13.72 -11.24 -10.35
CA ALA A 225 13.15 -10.07 -11.02
C ALA A 225 11.90 -9.58 -10.30
N ALA A 226 11.05 -10.50 -9.83
CA ALA A 226 9.87 -10.16 -9.04
C ALA A 226 10.25 -9.45 -7.73
N VAL A 227 11.29 -9.90 -7.04
CA VAL A 227 11.81 -9.27 -5.81
C VAL A 227 12.37 -7.89 -6.12
N VAL A 228 13.21 -7.75 -7.14
CA VAL A 228 13.80 -6.46 -7.55
C VAL A 228 12.72 -5.46 -7.94
N TYR A 229 11.74 -5.88 -8.73
CA TYR A 229 10.61 -5.01 -9.09
C TYR A 229 9.84 -4.54 -7.86
N TYR A 230 9.51 -5.47 -6.97
CA TYR A 230 8.76 -5.15 -5.76
C TYR A 230 9.54 -4.18 -4.87
N LEU A 231 10.82 -4.46 -4.60
CA LEU A 231 11.72 -3.57 -3.84
C LEU A 231 11.86 -2.18 -4.48
N ARG A 232 11.97 -2.09 -5.81
CA ARG A 232 12.00 -0.81 -6.51
C ARG A 232 10.76 0.04 -6.23
N VAL A 233 9.59 -0.60 -6.15
CA VAL A 233 8.32 0.12 -5.95
C VAL A 233 8.12 0.54 -4.51
N ILE A 234 8.46 -0.34 -3.55
CA ILE A 234 8.21 -0.09 -2.12
C ILE A 234 9.45 0.41 -1.36
N GLY A 235 10.58 0.60 -2.05
CA GLY A 235 11.87 0.84 -1.39
C GLY A 235 11.88 2.03 -0.44
N ASP A 236 11.10 3.07 -0.73
CA ASP A 236 10.96 4.22 0.18
C ASP A 236 10.34 3.85 1.54
N ALA A 237 9.63 2.72 1.63
CA ALA A 237 9.09 2.19 2.89
C ALA A 237 10.09 1.32 3.67
N ILE A 238 11.28 1.04 3.11
CA ILE A 238 12.32 0.23 3.74
C ILE A 238 13.51 1.12 4.06
N PRO A 239 13.85 1.31 5.35
CA PRO A 239 15.00 2.13 5.74
C PRO A 239 16.29 1.66 5.09
N HIS A 240 17.09 2.62 4.60
CA HIS A 240 18.40 2.38 3.99
C HIS A 240 18.39 1.47 2.75
N TYR A 241 17.22 1.27 2.13
CA TYR A 241 17.16 0.49 0.90
C TYR A 241 17.96 1.18 -0.22
N SER A 242 18.84 0.39 -0.84
CA SER A 242 19.37 0.65 -2.18
C SER A 242 19.56 -0.67 -2.90
N LEU A 243 19.39 -0.68 -4.21
CA LEU A 243 19.60 -1.91 -4.99
C LEU A 243 21.04 -2.41 -4.87
N ASP A 244 22.01 -1.49 -4.84
CA ASP A 244 23.44 -1.84 -4.70
C ASP A 244 23.72 -2.56 -3.37
N ALA A 245 23.09 -2.12 -2.28
CA ALA A 245 23.22 -2.79 -0.98
C ALA A 245 22.66 -4.23 -1.00
N CYS A 246 21.65 -4.49 -1.85
CA CYS A 246 20.99 -5.79 -1.95
C CYS A 246 21.65 -6.72 -2.98
N ALA A 247 22.42 -6.20 -3.93
CA ALA A 247 22.84 -6.90 -5.14
C ALA A 247 23.50 -8.23 -4.89
N ALA A 248 24.47 -8.28 -3.96
CA ALA A 248 25.21 -9.52 -3.65
C ALA A 248 24.30 -10.61 -3.07
N ARG A 249 23.35 -10.25 -2.21
CA ARG A 249 22.38 -11.19 -1.61
C ARG A 249 21.36 -11.68 -2.63
N LEU A 250 20.86 -10.78 -3.47
CA LEU A 250 19.90 -11.14 -4.52
C LEU A 250 20.54 -12.04 -5.57
N ARG A 251 21.83 -11.82 -5.89
CA ARG A 251 22.58 -12.70 -6.78
C ARG A 251 22.75 -14.10 -6.16
N ALA A 252 23.17 -14.18 -4.91
CA ALA A 252 23.31 -15.47 -4.23
C ALA A 252 21.97 -16.22 -4.12
N ALA A 253 20.86 -15.49 -3.93
CA ALA A 253 19.52 -16.09 -3.95
C ALA A 253 19.14 -16.57 -5.36
N HIS A 254 19.47 -15.84 -6.41
CA HIS A 254 19.24 -16.27 -7.80
C HIS A 254 20.01 -17.54 -8.14
N GLU A 255 21.26 -17.66 -7.70
CA GLU A 255 22.14 -18.81 -7.93
C GLU A 255 21.73 -20.05 -7.10
N ALA A 256 20.72 -19.93 -6.24
CA ALA A 256 20.18 -21.00 -5.40
C ALA A 256 18.74 -21.38 -5.83
N PRO A 257 18.55 -22.10 -6.93
CA PRO A 257 17.23 -22.38 -7.50
C PRO A 257 16.27 -23.10 -6.54
N GLN A 258 16.79 -23.81 -5.55
CA GLN A 258 16.01 -24.47 -4.50
C GLN A 258 15.33 -23.50 -3.54
N LEU A 259 15.70 -22.21 -3.54
CA LEU A 259 15.01 -21.18 -2.74
C LEU A 259 13.68 -20.72 -3.35
N TRP A 260 13.51 -20.88 -4.66
CA TRP A 260 12.34 -20.37 -5.37
C TRP A 260 11.20 -21.38 -5.45
N PRO A 261 9.93 -20.99 -5.28
CA PRO A 261 9.47 -19.65 -4.94
C PRO A 261 9.80 -19.26 -3.50
N VAL A 262 10.18 -17.99 -3.29
CA VAL A 262 10.49 -17.44 -1.96
C VAL A 262 9.21 -16.95 -1.29
N PRO A 263 8.80 -17.54 -0.16
CA PRO A 263 7.65 -17.07 0.61
C PRO A 263 8.03 -15.90 1.52
N ILE A 264 7.21 -14.84 1.46
CA ILE A 264 7.26 -13.71 2.37
C ILE A 264 5.94 -13.65 3.13
N GLN A 265 6.01 -13.58 4.45
CA GLN A 265 4.83 -13.44 5.30
C GLN A 265 4.52 -11.96 5.47
N MET A 266 3.40 -11.52 4.88
CA MET A 266 2.90 -10.15 4.98
C MET A 266 1.87 -10.09 6.10
N ARG A 267 2.09 -9.23 7.08
CA ARG A 267 1.14 -8.99 8.16
C ARG A 267 0.26 -7.79 7.82
N ASN A 268 -1.02 -7.92 8.07
CA ASN A 268 -2.01 -6.88 7.80
C ASN A 268 -2.96 -6.77 8.99
N PHE A 269 -3.64 -5.63 9.09
CA PHE A 269 -4.81 -5.53 9.93
C PHE A 269 -5.99 -4.87 9.21
N LEU A 270 -7.18 -5.19 9.65
CA LEU A 270 -8.44 -4.55 9.29
C LEU A 270 -9.02 -3.88 10.53
N LEU A 271 -9.39 -2.62 10.41
CA LEU A 271 -10.12 -1.87 11.42
C LEU A 271 -11.37 -1.26 10.81
N ILE A 272 -12.51 -1.44 11.47
CA ILE A 272 -13.79 -0.86 11.10
C ILE A 272 -14.36 -0.15 12.31
N ALA A 273 -14.75 1.09 12.13
CA ALA A 273 -15.30 1.91 13.20
C ALA A 273 -16.44 2.80 12.71
N THR A 274 -17.36 3.15 13.58
CA THR A 274 -18.53 3.96 13.27
C THR A 274 -18.54 5.23 14.10
N LYS A 275 -18.90 6.37 13.49
CA LYS A 275 -19.17 7.62 14.19
C LYS A 275 -20.52 7.51 14.88
N PRO A 276 -20.59 7.63 16.22
CA PRO A 276 -21.87 7.66 16.93
C PRO A 276 -22.85 8.71 16.37
N ARG A 277 -24.15 8.45 16.48
CA ARG A 277 -25.23 9.36 16.02
C ARG A 277 -25.38 10.56 16.94
#